data_1be7d2320ec496a5c4e0664bdb6e4b58
#
_entry.id   1be7d2320ec496a5c4e0664bdb6e4b58
#
_cell.length_a   1.000
_cell.length_b   1.000
_cell.length_c   1.000
_cell.angle_alpha   90.00
_cell.angle_beta   90.00
_cell.angle_gamma   90.00
#
_symmetry.space_group_name_H-M   'P 1'
#
loop_
_entity.id
_entity.type
_entity.pdbx_description
1 polymer ?
#
loop_
_entity_poly.entity_id
_entity_poly.type
_entity_poly.pdbx_seq_one_letter_code
_entity_poly.pdbx_strand_id
1 'polypeptide(L)'
;LSNTRYAPLEQINNENFNDLELAWSFDTTAFGPTPEYNFQSTPLMVNGVIYSTVGSRRAVVALDAATGELLWMHRENEGERAAASPRRLSGRGLAYWSDEDESRIIYITQGYRLISLDAVTGRPVSDFAENGVADLKLEADQEMDLITGSIGLHATPIVTKDVIIVGAAHLGGSQPASRRNEKGYIRGYNVRTGERLWIFHTIPLLNEFGADTWEGNSASYTGNTGVWTQITVDEELGLVYLPVEQPTNDYYGGHRLGDGLFGESVVAVDLYTGERRWHYQLVHHGIWDFDIPSAP
;
A
#
# COMPACT_ATOMS: atom_id res chain seq x y z
N LEU A 1 -3.35 -0.04 13.98
CA LEU A 1 -4.37 0.38 13.03
C LEU A 1 -4.71 1.87 13.15
N SER A 2 -4.73 2.41 14.37
CA SER A 2 -5.00 3.83 14.64
C SER A 2 -3.84 4.79 14.31
N ASN A 3 -2.72 4.28 13.83
CA ASN A 3 -1.52 5.05 13.47
C ASN A 3 -0.98 6.02 14.55
N THR A 4 -1.29 5.76 15.82
CA THR A 4 -0.85 6.61 16.94
C THR A 4 0.66 6.65 17.13
N ARG A 5 1.38 5.65 16.58
CA ARG A 5 2.84 5.48 16.71
C ARG A 5 3.33 5.48 18.15
N TYR A 6 2.45 5.12 19.07
CA TYR A 6 2.73 5.01 20.48
C TYR A 6 2.83 3.55 20.90
N ALA A 7 3.86 3.22 21.64
CA ALA A 7 3.99 1.94 22.31
C ALA A 7 4.29 2.20 23.80
N PRO A 8 3.58 1.57 24.75
CA PRO A 8 3.80 1.74 26.19
C PRO A 8 5.02 0.96 26.67
N LEU A 9 6.18 1.25 26.06
CA LEU A 9 7.46 0.61 26.38
C LEU A 9 8.30 1.56 27.25
N GLU A 10 8.84 1.05 28.34
CA GLU A 10 9.62 1.82 29.33
C GLU A 10 11.03 1.25 29.56
N GLN A 11 11.43 0.20 28.80
CA GLN A 11 12.74 -0.41 28.97
C GLN A 11 13.88 0.54 28.65
N ILE A 12 13.68 1.46 27.68
CA ILE A 12 14.62 2.52 27.35
C ILE A 12 14.04 3.85 27.83
N ASN A 13 14.78 4.55 28.67
CA ASN A 13 14.35 5.80 29.30
C ASN A 13 15.56 6.75 29.48
N ASN A 14 15.35 7.91 30.10
CA ASN A 14 16.38 8.92 30.28
C ASN A 14 17.59 8.47 31.12
N GLU A 15 17.46 7.42 31.92
CA GLU A 15 18.52 6.94 32.79
C GLU A 15 19.46 6.00 32.07
N ASN A 16 18.98 5.24 31.10
CA ASN A 16 19.74 4.19 30.42
C ASN A 16 19.93 4.39 28.91
N PHE A 17 19.41 5.48 28.34
CA PHE A 17 19.54 5.74 26.90
C PHE A 17 21.00 5.81 26.43
N ASN A 18 21.90 6.37 27.26
CA ASN A 18 23.31 6.50 26.92
C ASN A 18 24.12 5.19 27.06
N ASP A 19 23.50 4.15 27.63
CA ASP A 19 24.13 2.82 27.82
C ASP A 19 23.80 1.87 26.65
N LEU A 20 23.07 2.36 25.63
CA LEU A 20 22.75 1.57 24.44
C LEU A 20 23.99 1.29 23.61
N GLU A 21 24.16 0.01 23.27
CA GLU A 21 25.21 -0.48 22.37
C GLU A 21 24.62 -1.15 21.12
N LEU A 22 25.39 -1.16 20.03
CA LEU A 22 25.00 -1.88 18.82
C LEU A 22 25.06 -3.38 19.09
N ALA A 23 23.90 -4.06 19.12
CA ALA A 23 23.82 -5.49 19.31
C ALA A 23 24.27 -6.27 18.07
N TRP A 24 23.74 -5.90 16.90
CA TRP A 24 24.06 -6.51 15.60
C TRP A 24 23.67 -5.58 14.45
N SER A 25 24.13 -5.90 13.24
CA SER A 25 23.71 -5.26 12.00
C SER A 25 23.44 -6.30 10.92
N PHE A 26 22.47 -6.06 10.05
CA PHE A 26 22.13 -6.92 8.93
C PHE A 26 22.37 -6.20 7.61
N ASP A 27 23.25 -6.74 6.76
CA ASP A 27 23.58 -6.14 5.47
C ASP A 27 22.56 -6.55 4.41
N THR A 28 21.91 -5.56 3.80
CA THR A 28 20.89 -5.76 2.76
C THR A 28 21.42 -5.61 1.33
N THR A 29 22.70 -5.37 1.12
CA THR A 29 23.29 -5.13 -0.21
C THR A 29 23.19 -6.33 -1.16
N ALA A 30 23.13 -7.55 -0.62
CA ALA A 30 22.97 -8.78 -1.40
C ALA A 30 21.54 -9.03 -1.92
N PHE A 31 20.53 -8.24 -1.50
CA PHE A 31 19.11 -8.48 -1.83
C PHE A 31 18.65 -7.74 -3.10
N GLY A 32 19.54 -7.50 -4.03
CA GLY A 32 19.22 -6.91 -5.33
C GLY A 32 20.46 -6.65 -6.17
N PRO A 33 20.30 -6.28 -7.45
CA PRO A 33 21.42 -6.07 -8.37
C PRO A 33 22.22 -4.79 -8.06
N THR A 34 21.63 -3.87 -7.31
CA THR A 34 22.24 -2.60 -6.90
C THR A 34 21.95 -2.35 -5.43
N PRO A 35 22.85 -1.69 -4.69
CA PRO A 35 22.54 -1.22 -3.35
C PRO A 35 21.30 -0.35 -3.35
N GLU A 36 20.50 -0.46 -2.30
CA GLU A 36 19.35 0.41 -2.12
C GLU A 36 19.80 1.79 -1.64
N TYR A 37 19.42 2.82 -2.39
CA TYR A 37 19.79 4.22 -2.09
C TYR A 37 18.72 4.98 -1.29
N ASN A 38 17.54 4.38 -1.09
CA ASN A 38 16.42 5.00 -0.38
C ASN A 38 15.66 3.94 0.42
N PHE A 39 16.23 3.54 1.55
CA PHE A 39 15.65 2.55 2.45
C PHE A 39 14.57 3.20 3.31
N GLN A 40 13.30 2.83 3.10
CA GLN A 40 12.15 3.37 3.80
C GLN A 40 11.40 2.31 4.62
N SER A 41 11.85 1.06 4.60
CA SER A 41 11.16 -0.03 5.30
C SER A 41 11.13 0.21 6.80
N THR A 42 9.97 0.02 7.40
CA THR A 42 9.81 -0.01 8.85
C THR A 42 9.76 -1.47 9.29
N PRO A 43 10.78 -1.97 10.00
CA PRO A 43 10.77 -3.33 10.49
C PRO A 43 9.65 -3.54 11.51
N LEU A 44 9.07 -4.74 11.50
CA LEU A 44 8.04 -5.16 12.44
C LEU A 44 8.57 -6.30 13.32
N MET A 45 8.53 -6.12 14.64
CA MET A 45 8.96 -7.16 15.58
C MET A 45 7.73 -7.81 16.21
N VAL A 46 7.63 -9.15 16.07
CA VAL A 46 6.58 -9.98 16.68
C VAL A 46 7.20 -11.22 17.27
N ASN A 47 6.95 -11.48 18.55
CA ASN A 47 7.37 -12.68 19.25
C ASN A 47 8.88 -13.03 19.10
N GLY A 48 9.75 -12.01 19.14
CA GLY A 48 11.19 -12.19 19.03
C GLY A 48 11.73 -12.35 17.60
N VAL A 49 10.87 -12.20 16.58
CA VAL A 49 11.26 -12.20 15.16
C VAL A 49 11.06 -10.82 14.56
N ILE A 50 12.07 -10.31 13.86
CA ILE A 50 11.98 -9.07 13.08
C ILE A 50 11.69 -9.41 11.63
N TYR A 51 10.60 -8.86 11.11
CA TYR A 51 10.23 -8.96 9.71
C TYR A 51 10.47 -7.62 9.01
N SER A 52 11.07 -7.65 7.83
CA SER A 52 11.31 -6.43 7.04
C SER A 52 11.32 -6.72 5.55
N THR A 53 10.92 -5.72 4.77
CA THR A 53 11.21 -5.69 3.34
C THR A 53 12.58 -5.08 3.11
N VAL A 54 13.40 -5.70 2.25
CA VAL A 54 14.81 -5.31 2.06
C VAL A 54 15.24 -5.37 0.60
N GLY A 55 16.25 -4.56 0.28
CA GLY A 55 16.95 -4.58 -0.99
C GLY A 55 16.17 -4.06 -2.18
N SER A 56 16.88 -3.81 -3.27
CA SER A 56 16.30 -3.18 -4.47
C SER A 56 15.32 -4.06 -5.25
N ARG A 57 15.07 -5.30 -4.80
CA ARG A 57 14.06 -6.22 -5.34
C ARG A 57 12.92 -6.54 -4.37
N ARG A 58 12.82 -5.80 -3.26
CA ARG A 58 11.79 -5.98 -2.23
C ARG A 58 11.66 -7.43 -1.76
N ALA A 59 12.79 -8.01 -1.31
CA ALA A 59 12.74 -9.27 -0.60
C ALA A 59 12.14 -9.08 0.79
N VAL A 60 11.51 -10.12 1.34
CA VAL A 60 11.09 -10.19 2.74
C VAL A 60 12.07 -11.04 3.49
N VAL A 61 12.51 -10.58 4.67
CA VAL A 61 13.38 -11.32 5.58
C VAL A 61 12.73 -11.46 6.95
N ALA A 62 12.98 -12.59 7.60
CA ALA A 62 12.71 -12.79 9.03
C ALA A 62 14.07 -13.02 9.73
N LEU A 63 14.31 -12.22 10.76
CA LEU A 63 15.53 -12.27 11.54
C LEU A 63 15.20 -12.57 13.01
N ASP A 64 16.04 -13.35 13.66
CA ASP A 64 16.02 -13.43 15.12
C ASP A 64 16.32 -12.05 15.71
N ALA A 65 15.44 -11.55 16.56
CA ALA A 65 15.53 -10.18 17.07
C ALA A 65 16.73 -9.98 18.03
N ALA A 66 17.19 -11.03 18.69
CA ALA A 66 18.29 -10.96 19.64
C ALA A 66 19.66 -11.04 18.95
N THR A 67 19.78 -11.80 17.87
CA THR A 67 21.06 -12.12 17.23
C THR A 67 21.25 -11.52 15.85
N GLY A 68 20.16 -11.15 15.17
CA GLY A 68 20.17 -10.72 13.77
C GLY A 68 20.35 -11.88 12.78
N GLU A 69 20.27 -13.14 13.24
CA GLU A 69 20.37 -14.32 12.38
C GLU A 69 19.21 -14.39 11.40
N LEU A 70 19.51 -14.65 10.12
CA LEU A 70 18.50 -14.84 9.08
C LEU A 70 17.79 -16.18 9.27
N LEU A 71 16.50 -16.15 9.65
CA LEU A 71 15.67 -17.33 9.80
C LEU A 71 15.15 -17.83 8.47
N TRP A 72 14.60 -16.92 7.66
CA TRP A 72 14.15 -17.21 6.31
C TRP A 72 14.11 -15.95 5.45
N MET A 73 14.06 -16.14 4.14
CA MET A 73 13.91 -15.09 3.13
C MET A 73 12.95 -15.54 2.05
N HIS A 74 12.11 -14.61 1.60
CA HIS A 74 11.24 -14.78 0.43
C HIS A 74 11.45 -13.65 -0.57
N ARG A 75 11.35 -13.94 -1.88
CA ARG A 75 11.45 -12.94 -2.94
C ARG A 75 10.73 -13.42 -4.20
N GLU A 76 9.89 -12.55 -4.75
CA GLU A 76 9.30 -12.76 -6.07
C GLU A 76 10.28 -12.37 -7.20
N ASN A 77 10.26 -13.14 -8.28
CA ASN A 77 10.97 -12.78 -9.50
C ASN A 77 9.96 -12.29 -10.54
N GLU A 78 9.79 -10.99 -10.63
CA GLU A 78 8.77 -10.36 -11.47
C GLU A 78 9.33 -9.77 -12.78
N GLY A 79 10.63 -9.89 -13.04
CA GLY A 79 11.27 -9.52 -14.30
C GLY A 79 10.90 -8.12 -14.80
N GLU A 80 10.40 -8.04 -16.03
CA GLU A 80 10.00 -6.79 -16.68
C GLU A 80 8.87 -6.07 -15.96
N ARG A 81 7.95 -6.79 -15.33
CA ARG A 81 6.85 -6.20 -14.56
C ARG A 81 7.38 -5.38 -13.37
N ALA A 82 8.35 -5.90 -12.62
CA ALA A 82 9.00 -5.15 -11.56
C ALA A 82 9.82 -3.96 -12.09
N ALA A 83 10.48 -4.13 -13.24
CA ALA A 83 11.25 -3.06 -13.89
C ALA A 83 10.37 -1.90 -14.37
N ALA A 84 9.15 -2.19 -14.84
CA ALA A 84 8.17 -1.20 -15.28
C ALA A 84 7.43 -0.50 -14.14
N SER A 85 7.53 -1.04 -12.90
CA SER A 85 6.79 -0.50 -11.76
C SER A 85 7.17 0.94 -11.43
N PRO A 86 6.19 1.81 -11.15
CA PRO A 86 6.45 3.17 -10.67
C PRO A 86 7.00 3.20 -9.23
N ARG A 87 6.82 2.12 -8.45
CA ARG A 87 7.19 2.05 -7.03
C ARG A 87 8.11 0.86 -6.75
N ARG A 88 9.40 1.07 -6.98
CA ARG A 88 10.48 0.07 -6.80
C ARG A 88 11.09 0.15 -5.40
N LEU A 89 12.19 -0.59 -5.19
CA LEU A 89 12.97 -0.71 -3.96
C LEU A 89 12.22 -1.48 -2.85
N SER A 90 12.74 -1.47 -1.63
CA SER A 90 12.17 -2.22 -0.50
C SER A 90 10.74 -1.83 -0.13
N GLY A 91 10.32 -0.62 -0.48
CA GLY A 91 9.05 -0.09 -0.03
C GLY A 91 9.08 0.33 1.44
N ARG A 92 7.90 0.43 2.08
CA ARG A 92 7.76 0.96 3.44
C ARG A 92 7.53 -0.10 4.50
N GLY A 93 7.45 -1.36 4.12
CA GLY A 93 7.31 -2.48 5.05
C GLY A 93 6.24 -3.49 4.65
N LEU A 94 5.81 -4.24 5.62
CA LEU A 94 4.90 -5.36 5.53
C LEU A 94 3.92 -5.34 6.72
N ALA A 95 2.86 -6.14 6.64
CA ALA A 95 1.91 -6.34 7.73
C ALA A 95 2.03 -7.76 8.29
N TYR A 96 1.68 -7.90 9.55
CA TYR A 96 1.54 -9.18 10.23
C TYR A 96 0.07 -9.39 10.59
N TRP A 97 -0.41 -10.59 10.35
CA TRP A 97 -1.72 -11.03 10.76
C TRP A 97 -1.63 -12.38 11.49
N SER A 98 -2.46 -12.62 12.47
CA SER A 98 -2.57 -13.92 13.13
C SER A 98 -3.97 -14.14 13.69
N ASP A 99 -4.35 -15.39 13.74
CA ASP A 99 -5.45 -15.92 14.55
C ASP A 99 -4.94 -17.04 15.48
N GLU A 100 -5.84 -17.91 15.95
CA GLU A 100 -5.50 -18.99 16.90
C GLU A 100 -4.59 -20.05 16.27
N ASP A 101 -4.71 -20.32 14.98
CA ASP A 101 -4.10 -21.44 14.28
C ASP A 101 -2.91 -21.08 13.41
N GLU A 102 -2.87 -19.84 12.89
CA GLU A 102 -1.89 -19.44 11.89
C GLU A 102 -1.40 -18.00 12.06
N SER A 103 -0.24 -17.71 11.47
CA SER A 103 0.28 -16.35 11.37
C SER A 103 0.84 -16.09 9.98
N ARG A 104 0.62 -14.88 9.47
CA ARG A 104 0.95 -14.49 8.08
C ARG A 104 1.71 -13.19 8.02
N ILE A 105 2.65 -13.13 7.09
CA ILE A 105 3.26 -11.89 6.60
C ILE A 105 2.59 -11.51 5.30
N ILE A 106 2.08 -10.30 5.24
CA ILE A 106 1.33 -9.78 4.09
C ILE A 106 2.05 -8.55 3.56
N TYR A 107 2.38 -8.56 2.27
CA TYR A 107 3.10 -7.45 1.64
C TYR A 107 2.72 -7.28 0.17
N ILE A 108 3.10 -6.15 -0.41
CA ILE A 108 2.88 -5.87 -1.83
C ILE A 108 4.22 -5.85 -2.53
N THR A 109 4.32 -6.62 -3.62
CA THR A 109 5.53 -6.70 -4.44
C THR A 109 5.74 -5.42 -5.28
N GLN A 110 6.90 -5.30 -5.90
CA GLN A 110 7.16 -4.23 -6.85
C GLN A 110 6.22 -4.26 -8.05
N GLY A 111 5.91 -5.46 -8.56
CA GLY A 111 4.99 -5.66 -9.68
C GLY A 111 3.51 -5.52 -9.32
N TYR A 112 3.20 -5.03 -8.13
CA TYR A 112 1.84 -4.83 -7.65
C TYR A 112 1.05 -6.14 -7.54
N ARG A 113 1.59 -7.07 -6.73
CA ARG A 113 0.92 -8.29 -6.28
C ARG A 113 0.83 -8.29 -4.77
N LEU A 114 -0.28 -8.74 -4.23
CA LEU A 114 -0.49 -8.96 -2.80
C LEU A 114 -0.08 -10.39 -2.47
N ILE A 115 0.89 -10.54 -1.58
CA ILE A 115 1.44 -11.83 -1.17
C ILE A 115 1.08 -12.12 0.28
N SER A 116 0.69 -13.35 0.55
CA SER A 116 0.52 -13.91 1.89
C SER A 116 1.52 -15.02 2.12
N LEU A 117 2.42 -14.85 3.10
CA LEU A 117 3.42 -15.84 3.51
C LEU A 117 3.09 -16.36 4.90
N ASP A 118 3.32 -17.63 5.13
CA ASP A 118 3.39 -18.20 6.48
C ASP A 118 4.52 -17.52 7.26
N ALA A 119 4.22 -16.93 8.41
CA ALA A 119 5.17 -16.11 9.15
C ALA A 119 6.35 -16.90 9.73
N VAL A 120 6.15 -18.20 9.99
CA VAL A 120 7.18 -19.08 10.55
C VAL A 120 8.16 -19.55 9.50
N THR A 121 7.67 -19.86 8.30
CA THR A 121 8.47 -20.53 7.26
C THR A 121 8.83 -19.65 6.06
N GLY A 122 8.16 -18.50 5.89
CA GLY A 122 8.32 -17.63 4.73
C GLY A 122 7.77 -18.20 3.42
N ARG A 123 7.01 -19.30 3.48
CA ARG A 123 6.41 -19.92 2.29
C ARG A 123 5.07 -19.26 1.94
N PRO A 124 4.74 -19.13 0.67
CA PRO A 124 3.40 -18.68 0.26
C PRO A 124 2.30 -19.57 0.85
N VAL A 125 1.23 -18.95 1.35
CA VAL A 125 0.07 -19.64 1.89
C VAL A 125 -0.80 -20.14 0.73
N SER A 126 -0.84 -21.47 0.51
CA SER A 126 -1.46 -22.09 -0.67
C SER A 126 -2.93 -21.74 -0.87
N ASP A 127 -3.66 -21.53 0.21
CA ASP A 127 -5.11 -21.26 0.20
C ASP A 127 -5.45 -19.78 0.05
N PHE A 128 -4.43 -18.92 -0.06
CA PHE A 128 -4.60 -17.50 -0.35
C PHE A 128 -4.50 -17.26 -1.86
N ALA A 129 -5.59 -16.82 -2.48
CA ALA A 129 -5.71 -16.53 -3.90
C ALA A 129 -5.08 -17.62 -4.80
N GLU A 130 -4.18 -17.28 -5.69
CA GLU A 130 -3.46 -18.25 -6.51
C GLU A 130 -2.12 -18.63 -5.84
N ASN A 131 -2.13 -19.68 -5.01
CA ASN A 131 -0.93 -20.17 -4.30
C ASN A 131 -0.16 -19.09 -3.50
N GLY A 132 -0.88 -18.26 -2.76
CA GLY A 132 -0.30 -17.22 -1.93
C GLY A 132 -0.24 -15.83 -2.58
N VAL A 133 -0.73 -15.68 -3.82
CA VAL A 133 -0.56 -14.48 -4.65
C VAL A 133 -1.89 -14.00 -5.21
N ALA A 134 -2.30 -12.78 -4.88
CA ALA A 134 -3.38 -12.07 -5.57
C ALA A 134 -2.79 -11.00 -6.51
N ASP A 135 -3.08 -11.11 -7.81
CA ASP A 135 -2.61 -10.14 -8.80
C ASP A 135 -3.47 -8.88 -8.79
N LEU A 136 -2.91 -7.79 -8.25
CA LEU A 136 -3.63 -6.52 -8.09
C LEU A 136 -3.85 -5.76 -9.41
N LYS A 137 -3.30 -6.17 -10.53
CA LYS A 137 -3.62 -5.61 -11.85
C LYS A 137 -4.82 -6.30 -12.50
N LEU A 138 -5.22 -7.46 -11.99
CA LEU A 138 -6.47 -8.11 -12.35
C LEU A 138 -7.63 -7.55 -11.52
N GLU A 139 -8.86 -7.74 -12.00
CA GLU A 139 -10.09 -7.33 -11.31
C GLU A 139 -10.05 -5.88 -10.77
N ALA A 140 -9.42 -4.98 -11.53
CA ALA A 140 -9.21 -3.59 -11.12
C ALA A 140 -10.27 -2.62 -11.66
N ASP A 141 -11.35 -3.14 -12.26
CA ASP A 141 -12.46 -2.42 -12.91
C ASP A 141 -11.97 -1.35 -13.91
N GLN A 142 -10.81 -1.60 -14.49
CA GLN A 142 -10.20 -0.83 -15.58
C GLN A 142 -9.29 -1.73 -16.41
N GLU A 143 -9.14 -1.40 -17.68
CA GLU A 143 -8.17 -2.08 -18.56
C GLU A 143 -6.76 -1.51 -18.29
N MET A 144 -5.80 -2.41 -18.07
CA MET A 144 -4.38 -2.06 -17.99
C MET A 144 -3.50 -3.21 -18.48
N ASP A 145 -2.32 -2.88 -18.97
CA ASP A 145 -1.33 -3.90 -19.33
C ASP A 145 -0.70 -4.50 -18.05
N LEU A 146 -0.67 -5.83 -17.96
CA LEU A 146 -0.20 -6.52 -16.76
C LEU A 146 1.30 -6.35 -16.49
N ILE A 147 2.09 -6.06 -17.54
CA ILE A 147 3.54 -5.83 -17.42
C ILE A 147 3.82 -4.34 -17.26
N THR A 148 3.37 -3.51 -18.21
CA THR A 148 3.76 -2.11 -18.36
C THR A 148 2.80 -1.11 -17.72
N GLY A 149 1.60 -1.54 -17.28
CA GLY A 149 0.63 -0.66 -16.61
C GLY A 149 1.28 0.06 -15.42
N SER A 150 1.16 1.39 -15.42
CA SER A 150 1.92 2.27 -14.52
C SER A 150 1.21 2.45 -13.18
N ILE A 151 1.04 1.36 -12.46
CA ILE A 151 0.47 1.33 -11.11
C ILE A 151 1.33 0.46 -10.20
N GLY A 152 1.43 0.81 -8.93
CA GLY A 152 2.17 0.06 -7.92
C GLY A 152 1.79 0.52 -6.52
N LEU A 153 2.49 0.04 -5.51
CA LEU A 153 2.39 0.55 -4.15
C LEU A 153 3.69 0.29 -3.41
N HIS A 154 4.10 1.24 -2.59
CA HIS A 154 5.23 1.07 -1.66
C HIS A 154 4.79 1.21 -0.20
N ALA A 155 3.57 1.69 0.07
CA ALA A 155 3.00 1.67 1.41
C ALA A 155 2.69 0.25 1.86
N THR A 156 2.71 0.06 3.17
CA THR A 156 2.30 -1.19 3.81
C THR A 156 0.78 -1.38 3.64
N PRO A 157 0.30 -2.56 3.24
CA PRO A 157 -1.14 -2.84 3.27
C PRO A 157 -1.65 -2.77 4.71
N ILE A 158 -2.86 -2.29 4.91
CA ILE A 158 -3.50 -2.36 6.22
C ILE A 158 -4.19 -3.72 6.36
N VAL A 159 -3.98 -4.36 7.49
CA VAL A 159 -4.56 -5.67 7.78
C VAL A 159 -5.34 -5.58 9.07
N THR A 160 -6.62 -5.92 8.99
CA THR A 160 -7.53 -6.07 10.12
C THR A 160 -7.75 -7.56 10.44
N LYS A 161 -8.68 -7.85 11.35
CA LYS A 161 -9.03 -9.23 11.65
C LYS A 161 -9.46 -10.03 10.42
N ASP A 162 -10.22 -9.43 9.50
CA ASP A 162 -10.85 -10.13 8.39
C ASP A 162 -10.54 -9.54 7.01
N VAL A 163 -10.05 -8.28 6.93
CA VAL A 163 -9.90 -7.55 5.68
C VAL A 163 -8.48 -6.98 5.53
N ILE A 164 -7.90 -7.15 4.34
CA ILE A 164 -6.70 -6.45 3.89
C ILE A 164 -7.14 -5.28 3.02
N ILE A 165 -6.68 -4.08 3.31
CA ILE A 165 -6.96 -2.89 2.50
C ILE A 165 -5.70 -2.50 1.73
N VAL A 166 -5.86 -2.31 0.42
CA VAL A 166 -4.79 -2.01 -0.51
C VAL A 166 -5.08 -0.70 -1.24
N GLY A 167 -4.13 0.21 -1.15
CA GLY A 167 -4.10 1.44 -1.93
C GLY A 167 -3.40 1.28 -3.27
N ALA A 168 -3.09 2.42 -3.89
CA ALA A 168 -2.35 2.48 -5.14
C ALA A 168 -1.46 3.72 -5.17
N ALA A 169 -0.38 3.63 -5.93
CA ALA A 169 0.54 4.74 -6.16
C ALA A 169 1.04 4.72 -7.61
N HIS A 170 1.29 5.90 -8.15
CA HIS A 170 1.68 6.12 -9.54
C HIS A 170 3.06 6.77 -9.62
N LEU A 171 3.56 7.03 -10.82
CA LEU A 171 4.65 7.98 -11.00
C LEU A 171 4.17 9.35 -10.54
N GLY A 172 5.10 10.17 -10.02
CA GLY A 172 4.78 11.54 -9.64
C GLY A 172 4.05 12.24 -10.79
N GLY A 173 2.90 12.82 -10.50
CA GLY A 173 2.03 13.43 -11.50
C GLY A 173 2.57 14.72 -12.10
N SER A 174 3.74 15.21 -11.62
CA SER A 174 4.47 16.34 -12.18
C SER A 174 5.05 16.08 -13.58
N GLN A 175 5.23 14.80 -13.95
CA GLN A 175 5.79 14.40 -15.25
C GLN A 175 5.00 13.23 -15.87
N PRO A 176 3.68 13.35 -16.04
CA PRO A 176 2.89 12.29 -16.65
C PRO A 176 3.24 12.18 -18.15
N ALA A 177 3.35 10.94 -18.64
CA ALA A 177 3.59 10.70 -20.05
C ALA A 177 2.42 11.14 -20.93
N SER A 178 1.21 11.13 -20.39
CA SER A 178 -0.01 11.59 -21.06
C SER A 178 -1.07 12.01 -20.03
N ARG A 179 -2.19 12.57 -20.51
CA ARG A 179 -3.38 12.83 -19.68
C ARG A 179 -4.15 11.55 -19.29
N ARG A 180 -3.88 10.43 -19.98
CA ARG A 180 -4.46 9.12 -19.66
C ARG A 180 -3.51 8.41 -18.71
N ASN A 181 -4.04 7.95 -17.59
CA ASN A 181 -3.29 7.19 -16.59
C ASN A 181 -4.20 6.15 -15.94
N GLU A 182 -3.60 5.15 -15.30
CA GLU A 182 -4.33 4.18 -14.49
C GLU A 182 -4.94 4.86 -13.26
N LYS A 183 -6.13 4.40 -12.85
CA LYS A 183 -6.85 4.90 -11.69
C LYS A 183 -6.42 4.17 -10.42
N GLY A 184 -6.29 4.89 -9.35
CA GLY A 184 -5.79 4.40 -8.07
C GLY A 184 -6.87 3.85 -7.14
N TYR A 185 -7.80 3.07 -7.64
CA TYR A 185 -8.90 2.49 -6.87
C TYR A 185 -8.44 1.73 -5.63
N ILE A 186 -9.17 1.88 -4.53
CA ILE A 186 -8.88 1.23 -3.27
C ILE A 186 -9.68 -0.06 -3.17
N ARG A 187 -9.05 -1.11 -2.64
CA ARG A 187 -9.67 -2.44 -2.60
C ARG A 187 -9.51 -3.12 -1.25
N GLY A 188 -10.57 -3.83 -0.86
CA GLY A 188 -10.58 -4.72 0.29
C GLY A 188 -10.52 -6.18 -0.17
N TYR A 189 -9.70 -6.99 0.53
CA TYR A 189 -9.52 -8.41 0.27
C TYR A 189 -9.76 -9.21 1.55
N ASN A 190 -10.31 -10.40 1.42
CA ASN A 190 -10.41 -11.33 2.55
C ASN A 190 -9.00 -11.75 2.98
N VAL A 191 -8.69 -11.62 4.27
CA VAL A 191 -7.34 -11.88 4.80
C VAL A 191 -6.94 -13.35 4.71
N ARG A 192 -7.91 -14.28 4.74
CA ARG A 192 -7.66 -15.72 4.66
C ARG A 192 -7.59 -16.22 3.24
N THR A 193 -8.55 -15.80 2.39
CA THR A 193 -8.70 -16.35 1.04
C THR A 193 -8.05 -15.51 -0.06
N GLY A 194 -7.74 -14.23 0.20
CA GLY A 194 -7.23 -13.33 -0.85
C GLY A 194 -8.29 -12.91 -1.88
N GLU A 195 -9.56 -13.29 -1.69
CA GLU A 195 -10.66 -12.86 -2.55
C GLU A 195 -10.94 -11.38 -2.39
N ARG A 196 -11.16 -10.65 -3.50
CA ARG A 196 -11.58 -9.25 -3.46
C ARG A 196 -13.01 -9.14 -2.93
N LEU A 197 -13.17 -8.48 -1.79
CA LEU A 197 -14.47 -8.22 -1.17
C LEU A 197 -15.18 -7.02 -1.78
N TRP A 198 -14.42 -5.94 -2.04
CA TRP A 198 -14.93 -4.70 -2.58
C TRP A 198 -13.87 -3.87 -3.31
N ILE A 199 -14.33 -2.91 -4.08
CA ILE A 199 -13.52 -1.86 -4.69
C ILE A 199 -14.23 -0.51 -4.48
N PHE A 200 -13.46 0.51 -4.12
CA PHE A 200 -13.93 1.90 -4.05
C PHE A 200 -13.32 2.69 -5.21
N HIS A 201 -14.16 3.23 -6.06
CA HIS A 201 -13.77 4.03 -7.21
C HIS A 201 -13.49 5.46 -6.78
N THR A 202 -12.23 5.79 -6.59
CA THR A 202 -11.76 7.15 -6.24
C THR A 202 -11.94 8.16 -7.38
N ILE A 203 -12.04 7.70 -8.61
CA ILE A 203 -12.67 8.40 -9.75
C ILE A 203 -13.96 7.65 -10.05
N PRO A 204 -15.14 8.21 -9.73
CA PRO A 204 -16.39 7.51 -9.84
C PRO A 204 -16.71 7.04 -11.25
N LEU A 205 -17.34 5.87 -11.36
CA LEU A 205 -17.95 5.42 -12.61
C LEU A 205 -19.19 6.26 -12.95
N LEU A 206 -19.63 6.21 -14.19
CA LEU A 206 -20.65 7.13 -14.74
C LEU A 206 -21.94 7.29 -13.90
N ASN A 207 -22.36 6.25 -13.19
CA ASN A 207 -23.59 6.25 -12.39
C ASN A 207 -23.34 6.30 -10.88
N GLU A 208 -22.10 6.52 -10.46
CA GLU A 208 -21.74 6.59 -9.05
C GLU A 208 -21.80 8.03 -8.52
N PHE A 209 -21.91 8.15 -7.20
CA PHE A 209 -21.86 9.44 -6.52
C PHE A 209 -20.57 10.19 -6.84
N GLY A 210 -20.67 11.44 -7.24
CA GLY A 210 -19.54 12.29 -7.58
C GLY A 210 -19.11 12.25 -9.05
N ALA A 211 -19.72 11.40 -9.88
CA ALA A 211 -19.42 11.33 -11.31
C ALA A 211 -19.68 12.65 -12.05
N ASP A 212 -20.69 13.41 -11.59
CA ASP A 212 -21.07 14.72 -12.12
C ASP A 212 -20.04 15.83 -11.83
N THR A 213 -19.11 15.60 -10.89
CA THR A 213 -18.00 16.53 -10.61
C THR A 213 -16.85 16.43 -11.61
N TRP A 214 -16.91 15.49 -12.55
CA TRP A 214 -15.95 15.28 -13.63
C TRP A 214 -16.51 15.74 -14.96
N GLU A 215 -16.35 17.00 -15.29
CA GLU A 215 -16.88 17.60 -16.50
C GLU A 215 -16.14 17.19 -17.78
N GLY A 216 -16.77 17.33 -18.93
CA GLY A 216 -16.14 17.09 -20.24
C GLY A 216 -15.65 15.65 -20.44
N ASN A 217 -16.29 14.67 -19.78
CA ASN A 217 -15.89 13.25 -19.81
C ASN A 217 -14.45 13.00 -19.28
N SER A 218 -13.93 13.88 -18.43
CA SER A 218 -12.56 13.83 -17.95
C SER A 218 -12.28 12.59 -17.09
N ALA A 219 -13.27 12.03 -16.38
CA ALA A 219 -13.16 10.77 -15.64
C ALA A 219 -12.72 9.59 -16.51
N SER A 220 -13.04 9.60 -17.81
CA SER A 220 -12.75 8.47 -18.71
C SER A 220 -11.25 8.23 -18.94
N TYR A 221 -10.42 9.25 -18.79
CA TYR A 221 -8.98 9.17 -19.06
C TYR A 221 -8.09 9.61 -17.90
N THR A 222 -8.59 10.42 -16.97
CA THR A 222 -7.82 10.83 -15.81
C THR A 222 -7.53 9.64 -14.90
N GLY A 223 -6.35 9.57 -14.36
CA GLY A 223 -5.91 8.55 -13.42
C GLY A 223 -5.37 9.13 -12.13
N ASN A 224 -4.45 8.42 -11.48
CA ASN A 224 -4.01 8.65 -10.11
C ASN A 224 -5.18 8.56 -9.12
N THR A 225 -5.37 9.51 -8.22
CA THR A 225 -6.39 9.46 -7.15
C THR A 225 -6.31 8.21 -6.30
N GLY A 226 -5.11 7.67 -6.15
CA GLY A 226 -4.86 6.53 -5.29
C GLY A 226 -4.70 6.94 -3.82
N VAL A 227 -4.34 5.97 -3.00
CA VAL A 227 -3.82 6.18 -1.65
C VAL A 227 -2.43 5.56 -1.61
N TRP A 228 -1.41 6.38 -1.75
CA TRP A 228 0.00 5.96 -1.77
C TRP A 228 0.65 5.95 -0.38
N THR A 229 -0.03 6.48 0.60
CA THR A 229 0.39 6.59 1.99
C THR A 229 -0.32 5.58 2.89
N GLN A 230 -0.27 5.78 4.19
CA GLN A 230 -0.91 4.92 5.18
C GLN A 230 -2.41 5.22 5.28
N ILE A 231 -3.19 4.17 5.42
CA ILE A 231 -4.64 4.18 5.64
C ILE A 231 -4.89 3.98 7.14
N THR A 232 -5.90 4.60 7.69
CA THR A 232 -6.35 4.37 9.07
C THR A 232 -7.63 3.55 9.07
N VAL A 233 -7.76 2.65 10.03
CA VAL A 233 -8.96 1.84 10.24
C VAL A 233 -9.41 1.94 11.70
N ASP A 234 -10.69 2.14 11.87
CA ASP A 234 -11.39 2.00 13.13
C ASP A 234 -12.24 0.72 13.06
N GLU A 235 -11.75 -0.35 13.68
CA GLU A 235 -12.44 -1.65 13.66
C GLU A 235 -13.71 -1.65 14.53
N GLU A 236 -13.80 -0.81 15.54
CA GLU A 236 -14.98 -0.68 16.40
C GLU A 236 -16.13 -0.03 15.64
N LEU A 237 -15.84 1.03 14.88
CA LEU A 237 -16.81 1.69 14.02
C LEU A 237 -17.02 0.99 12.67
N GLY A 238 -16.13 0.07 12.31
CA GLY A 238 -16.14 -0.58 10.99
C GLY A 238 -15.84 0.39 9.84
N LEU A 239 -14.94 1.36 10.06
CA LEU A 239 -14.62 2.40 9.10
C LEU A 239 -13.15 2.38 8.66
N VAL A 240 -12.95 2.65 7.38
CA VAL A 240 -11.64 2.89 6.77
C VAL A 240 -11.55 4.34 6.33
N TYR A 241 -10.48 5.03 6.70
CA TYR A 241 -10.24 6.42 6.32
C TYR A 241 -9.15 6.49 5.26
N LEU A 242 -9.50 7.00 4.10
CA LEU A 242 -8.69 7.04 2.90
C LEU A 242 -8.21 8.47 2.63
N PRO A 243 -6.89 8.74 2.72
CA PRO A 243 -6.31 10.02 2.29
C PRO A 243 -6.02 9.95 0.78
N VAL A 244 -7.00 10.35 -0.04
CA VAL A 244 -6.92 10.23 -1.50
C VAL A 244 -6.05 11.32 -2.09
N GLU A 245 -5.09 10.92 -2.93
CA GLU A 245 -4.17 11.84 -3.63
C GLU A 245 -4.85 12.65 -4.74
N GLN A 246 -4.12 13.63 -5.24
CA GLN A 246 -4.53 14.46 -6.38
C GLN A 246 -4.69 13.62 -7.66
N PRO A 247 -5.66 13.96 -8.55
CA PRO A 247 -5.73 13.38 -9.89
C PRO A 247 -4.54 13.78 -10.77
N THR A 248 -4.23 13.00 -11.81
CA THR A 248 -3.27 13.41 -12.85
C THR A 248 -3.75 14.71 -13.51
N ASN A 249 -3.05 15.79 -13.57
CA ASN A 249 -1.66 16.14 -13.36
C ASN A 249 -1.51 17.09 -12.14
N ASP A 250 -0.37 17.10 -11.47
CA ASP A 250 -0.14 17.84 -10.21
C ASP A 250 -0.20 19.38 -10.40
N TYR A 251 0.26 19.89 -11.53
CA TYR A 251 0.41 21.35 -11.75
C TYR A 251 -0.41 21.89 -12.92
N TYR A 252 -1.26 21.06 -13.56
CA TYR A 252 -2.11 21.49 -14.65
C TYR A 252 -3.44 20.71 -14.67
N GLY A 253 -4.54 21.42 -14.44
CA GLY A 253 -5.91 20.87 -14.39
C GLY A 253 -6.75 21.09 -15.65
N GLY A 254 -6.25 21.77 -16.69
CA GLY A 254 -7.08 22.17 -17.83
C GLY A 254 -7.65 21.04 -18.70
N HIS A 255 -7.18 19.80 -18.51
CA HIS A 255 -7.70 18.61 -19.18
C HIS A 255 -8.68 17.80 -18.30
N ARG A 256 -8.85 18.11 -17.01
CA ARG A 256 -9.74 17.44 -16.07
C ARG A 256 -10.69 18.43 -15.41
N LEU A 257 -11.67 18.92 -16.17
CA LEU A 257 -12.62 19.91 -15.72
C LEU A 257 -13.52 19.40 -14.59
N GLY A 258 -14.01 20.32 -13.75
CA GLY A 258 -14.86 20.06 -12.61
C GLY A 258 -14.05 19.89 -11.30
N ASP A 259 -14.74 19.69 -10.18
CA ASP A 259 -14.14 19.57 -8.84
C ASP A 259 -13.37 18.26 -8.63
N GLY A 260 -13.62 17.23 -9.46
CA GLY A 260 -12.82 16.01 -9.52
C GLY A 260 -12.88 15.13 -8.26
N LEU A 261 -14.08 14.86 -7.76
CA LEU A 261 -14.29 14.01 -6.59
C LEU A 261 -13.87 12.55 -6.92
N PHE A 262 -13.10 11.85 -6.09
CA PHE A 262 -12.64 12.12 -4.71
C PHE A 262 -11.18 12.58 -4.62
N GLY A 263 -10.62 13.19 -5.63
CA GLY A 263 -9.27 13.74 -5.52
C GLY A 263 -9.13 14.68 -4.31
N GLU A 264 -7.97 14.66 -3.66
CA GLU A 264 -7.60 15.51 -2.52
C GLU A 264 -8.64 15.50 -1.39
N SER A 265 -9.16 14.30 -1.09
CA SER A 265 -10.24 14.10 -0.12
C SER A 265 -9.84 13.13 0.99
N VAL A 266 -10.37 13.37 2.18
CA VAL A 266 -10.50 12.32 3.19
C VAL A 266 -11.84 11.62 2.96
N VAL A 267 -11.81 10.32 2.71
CA VAL A 267 -13.01 9.51 2.46
C VAL A 267 -13.12 8.43 3.52
N ALA A 268 -14.28 8.32 4.16
CA ALA A 268 -14.61 7.20 5.04
C ALA A 268 -15.48 6.20 4.29
N VAL A 269 -15.00 4.95 4.23
CA VAL A 269 -15.75 3.83 3.66
C VAL A 269 -15.99 2.75 4.70
N ASP A 270 -17.01 1.96 4.50
CA ASP A 270 -17.29 0.79 5.32
C ASP A 270 -16.18 -0.27 5.13
N LEU A 271 -15.71 -0.84 6.22
CA LEU A 271 -14.61 -1.81 6.22
C LEU A 271 -14.91 -3.08 5.41
N TYR A 272 -16.17 -3.53 5.43
CA TYR A 272 -16.55 -4.82 4.86
C TYR A 272 -17.17 -4.74 3.48
N THR A 273 -17.74 -3.57 3.13
CA THR A 273 -18.45 -3.38 1.85
C THR A 273 -17.80 -2.37 0.92
N GLY A 274 -16.88 -1.53 1.43
CA GLY A 274 -16.28 -0.44 0.67
C GLY A 274 -17.24 0.72 0.37
N GLU A 275 -18.49 0.67 0.87
CA GLU A 275 -19.47 1.72 0.65
C GLU A 275 -19.05 3.02 1.34
N ARG A 276 -19.09 4.14 0.60
CA ARG A 276 -18.80 5.45 1.15
C ARG A 276 -19.80 5.82 2.24
N ARG A 277 -19.29 6.12 3.44
CA ARG A 277 -20.07 6.65 4.56
C ARG A 277 -20.12 8.17 4.54
N TRP A 278 -18.96 8.80 4.38
CA TRP A 278 -18.81 10.25 4.21
C TRP A 278 -17.50 10.58 3.49
N HIS A 279 -17.33 11.83 3.11
CA HIS A 279 -16.08 12.38 2.62
C HIS A 279 -15.99 13.86 2.93
N TYR A 280 -14.78 14.37 2.88
CA TYR A 280 -14.50 15.80 2.91
C TYR A 280 -13.41 16.09 1.88
N GLN A 281 -13.76 16.84 0.83
CA GLN A 281 -12.79 17.28 -0.17
C GLN A 281 -12.05 18.50 0.36
N LEU A 282 -10.73 18.39 0.51
CA LEU A 282 -9.87 19.44 1.06
C LEU A 282 -9.56 20.52 0.03
N VAL A 283 -9.34 20.09 -1.22
CA VAL A 283 -9.06 20.98 -2.34
C VAL A 283 -9.91 20.55 -3.54
N HIS A 284 -10.68 21.49 -4.09
CA HIS A 284 -11.43 21.30 -5.31
C HIS A 284 -10.56 21.66 -6.52
N HIS A 285 -10.49 20.79 -7.51
CA HIS A 285 -9.67 21.01 -8.73
C HIS A 285 -8.22 21.42 -8.42
N GLY A 286 -7.56 20.71 -7.51
CA GLY A 286 -6.19 21.03 -7.08
C GLY A 286 -5.19 20.99 -8.22
N ILE A 287 -4.22 21.90 -8.19
CA ILE A 287 -3.13 22.07 -9.18
C ILE A 287 -1.80 22.40 -8.51
N TRP A 288 -1.62 22.02 -7.25
CA TRP A 288 -0.45 22.39 -6.45
C TRP A 288 0.20 21.20 -5.75
N ASP A 289 -0.10 19.96 -6.20
CA ASP A 289 0.44 18.75 -5.59
C ASP A 289 0.12 18.66 -4.07
N PHE A 290 -1.13 18.96 -3.72
CA PHE A 290 -1.60 18.90 -2.35
C PHE A 290 -2.12 17.51 -1.99
N ASP A 291 -1.32 16.50 -2.28
CA ASP A 291 -1.56 15.16 -1.79
C ASP A 291 -1.73 15.11 -0.27
N ILE A 292 -2.50 14.15 0.22
CA ILE A 292 -2.65 13.91 1.64
C ILE A 292 -1.60 12.85 2.04
N PRO A 293 -0.42 13.25 2.56
CA PRO A 293 0.73 12.34 2.72
C PRO A 293 0.72 11.55 4.03
N SER A 294 -0.27 11.75 4.87
CA SER A 294 -0.36 11.14 6.19
C SER A 294 -1.68 10.42 6.39
N ALA A 295 -1.66 9.43 7.30
CA ALA A 295 -2.87 8.75 7.74
C ALA A 295 -3.84 9.72 8.42
N PRO A 296 -5.12 9.69 8.09
CA PRO A 296 -6.17 10.47 8.76
C PRO A 296 -6.36 10.11 10.21
#